data_bfa170fbde53a741108babb415694192
#
_entry.id   bfa170fbde53a741108babb415694192
#
_cell.length_a   1.000
_cell.length_b   1.000
_cell.length_c   1.000
_cell.angle_alpha   90.00
_cell.angle_beta   90.00
_cell.angle_gamma   90.00
#
_symmetry.space_group_name_H-M   'P 1'
#
loop_
_entity.id
_entity.type
_entity.pdbx_description
1 polymer ?
#
loop_
_entity_poly.entity_id
_entity_poly.type
_entity_poly.pdbx_seq_one_letter_code
_entity_poly.pdbx_strand_id
1 'polypeptide(L)'
;MAKEVITGAEALMRSLKAEGVTTIFGYPGGSIMPVFDSLYGYTRGENKVFDHILVRHEQAAAHAAQGYARVSGEVGVTLVTSGPGATNTLTGIADAMMDSTPIVVIAGQVGVGALGTDAFQEVDLVGVTQPISKWAYQIRRPEDVAWAVSRAFYIARSGRPGPVVLDFTKNAQIATCEWEPVKCEKVTSYNPYPAIDAKAVEKAAELINNAKRPFALVGHGVELGGAHNELIEFLEKADIPAGRTLLGLSALPSNHPLNMGMLGMHGSYATNMKTQECDVLIAIGMRFSDRITGVPSKYAKQAKIIHLDIDKAEIDKVIKTDVAVIGDCKQTLPAITRLLNKNVHREWRDSFDVYRQQEQEKVIEKDIHPTEGPLLMGEVTNVVTEAAHNEAVLVNDVGQNQMISSRYFKFTKKLSIVTSGGFGTMGFGLPAAIGATFGAPDRTICCFFGDGGFQMNIQELGTIMEQQAPVKMILLNNNYLGNVRQWQDLMFEGRRSFTHMLNPRYEEIAKAYGIPYDVVIDRKDLKAKVERMIATKGPYLLECAIKEDEDIVPMTLPGKSVDEMQLELHY
;
A
#
# COMPACT_ATOMS: atom_id res chain seq x y z
N MET A 1 21.51 -7.21 -39.14
CA MET A 1 20.27 -6.54 -39.57
C MET A 1 20.48 -5.05 -39.38
N ALA A 2 20.05 -4.20 -40.32
CA ALA A 2 20.11 -2.76 -40.12
C ALA A 2 19.23 -2.39 -38.90
N LYS A 3 19.75 -1.54 -38.01
CA LYS A 3 18.97 -1.02 -36.90
C LYS A 3 17.81 -0.20 -37.44
N GLU A 4 16.63 -0.36 -36.87
CA GLU A 4 15.45 0.38 -37.29
C GLU A 4 15.53 1.82 -36.73
N VAL A 5 15.27 2.81 -37.56
CA VAL A 5 15.24 4.22 -37.18
C VAL A 5 13.80 4.61 -36.84
N ILE A 6 13.57 4.98 -35.59
CA ILE A 6 12.25 5.33 -35.05
C ILE A 6 12.30 6.60 -34.22
N THR A 7 11.14 7.22 -33.95
CA THR A 7 11.06 8.37 -33.03
C THR A 7 11.33 7.98 -31.58
N GLY A 8 11.74 8.93 -30.74
CA GLY A 8 11.88 8.66 -29.31
C GLY A 8 10.56 8.28 -28.62
N ALA A 9 9.43 8.79 -29.12
CA ALA A 9 8.10 8.40 -28.64
C ALA A 9 7.82 6.91 -28.93
N GLU A 10 8.14 6.45 -30.15
CA GLU A 10 8.03 5.03 -30.51
C GLU A 10 9.05 4.17 -29.74
N ALA A 11 10.27 4.68 -29.52
CA ALA A 11 11.28 4.01 -28.70
C ALA A 11 10.80 3.80 -27.26
N LEU A 12 10.04 4.76 -26.69
CA LEU A 12 9.41 4.61 -25.38
C LEU A 12 8.39 3.45 -25.37
N MET A 13 7.48 3.41 -26.35
CA MET A 13 6.48 2.34 -26.44
C MET A 13 7.11 0.96 -26.53
N ARG A 14 8.12 0.80 -27.40
CA ARG A 14 8.85 -0.46 -27.53
C ARG A 14 9.62 -0.85 -26.28
N SER A 15 10.18 0.12 -25.58
CA SER A 15 10.91 -0.12 -24.33
C SER A 15 9.97 -0.53 -23.20
N LEU A 16 8.78 0.09 -23.07
CA LEU A 16 7.74 -0.33 -22.12
C LEU A 16 7.23 -1.73 -22.41
N LYS A 17 7.03 -2.08 -23.69
CA LYS A 17 6.69 -3.45 -24.11
C LYS A 17 7.78 -4.44 -23.73
N ALA A 18 9.05 -4.10 -23.92
CA ALA A 18 10.19 -4.94 -23.56
C ALA A 18 10.33 -5.17 -22.03
N GLU A 19 9.88 -4.22 -21.22
CA GLU A 19 9.80 -4.35 -19.75
C GLU A 19 8.54 -5.10 -19.28
N GLY A 20 7.66 -5.54 -20.19
CA GLY A 20 6.47 -6.34 -19.88
C GLY A 20 5.27 -5.51 -19.40
N VAL A 21 5.25 -4.21 -19.64
CA VAL A 21 4.10 -3.36 -19.28
C VAL A 21 2.86 -3.81 -20.02
N THR A 22 1.74 -3.87 -19.32
CA THR A 22 0.42 -4.17 -19.89
C THR A 22 -0.60 -3.05 -19.65
N THR A 23 -0.41 -2.27 -18.61
CA THR A 23 -1.35 -1.22 -18.20
C THR A 23 -0.62 0.09 -17.91
N ILE A 24 -1.15 1.20 -18.41
CA ILE A 24 -0.64 2.55 -18.22
C ILE A 24 -1.78 3.44 -17.71
N PHE A 25 -1.58 4.12 -16.59
CA PHE A 25 -2.51 5.10 -16.05
C PHE A 25 -2.04 6.50 -16.42
N GLY A 26 -2.90 7.33 -16.99
CA GLY A 26 -2.39 8.62 -17.42
C GLY A 26 -3.43 9.65 -17.86
N TYR A 27 -2.91 10.83 -18.18
CA TYR A 27 -3.69 11.94 -18.68
C TYR A 27 -2.90 12.69 -19.77
N PRO A 28 -3.47 12.88 -20.99
CA PRO A 28 -2.78 13.53 -22.10
C PRO A 28 -2.63 15.03 -21.89
N GLY A 29 -1.64 15.61 -22.57
CA GLY A 29 -1.43 17.06 -22.60
C GLY A 29 -0.38 17.46 -23.64
N GLY A 30 -0.15 18.76 -23.82
CA GLY A 30 0.62 19.31 -24.93
C GLY A 30 2.06 18.81 -25.05
N SER A 31 2.76 18.64 -23.93
CA SER A 31 4.17 18.24 -23.93
C SER A 31 4.42 16.74 -24.00
N ILE A 32 3.35 15.91 -23.97
CA ILE A 32 3.44 14.45 -24.09
C ILE A 32 2.68 13.91 -25.33
N MET A 33 2.11 14.80 -26.13
CA MET A 33 1.33 14.43 -27.32
C MET A 33 2.02 13.44 -28.27
N PRO A 34 3.31 13.60 -28.61
CA PRO A 34 3.97 12.65 -29.51
C PRO A 34 3.99 11.21 -28.96
N VAL A 35 4.06 11.06 -27.63
CA VAL A 35 3.99 9.75 -26.96
C VAL A 35 2.58 9.19 -27.06
N PHE A 36 1.54 10.00 -26.83
CA PHE A 36 0.14 9.55 -26.97
C PHE A 36 -0.23 9.21 -28.42
N ASP A 37 0.39 9.88 -29.42
CA ASP A 37 0.23 9.52 -30.83
C ASP A 37 0.80 8.13 -31.11
N SER A 38 2.04 7.84 -30.64
CA SER A 38 2.62 6.50 -30.74
C SER A 38 1.80 5.45 -29.97
N LEU A 39 1.32 5.79 -28.77
CA LEU A 39 0.50 4.89 -27.91
C LEU A 39 -0.78 4.42 -28.60
N TYR A 40 -1.34 5.24 -29.52
CA TYR A 40 -2.54 4.89 -30.27
C TYR A 40 -2.42 3.55 -30.98
N GLY A 41 -1.27 3.24 -31.60
CA GLY A 41 -0.99 2.00 -32.28
C GLY A 41 -0.87 0.77 -31.36
N TYR A 42 -0.65 0.98 -30.06
CA TYR A 42 -0.45 -0.09 -29.06
C TYR A 42 -1.68 -0.36 -28.20
N THR A 43 -2.71 0.47 -28.29
CA THR A 43 -3.93 0.34 -27.48
C THR A 43 -5.12 -0.19 -28.25
N ARG A 44 -4.99 -0.45 -29.57
CA ARG A 44 -6.10 -0.78 -30.47
C ARG A 44 -5.74 -1.89 -31.46
N GLY A 45 -6.81 -2.58 -31.97
CA GLY A 45 -6.68 -3.58 -33.00
C GLY A 45 -5.97 -4.86 -32.57
N GLU A 46 -5.51 -5.63 -33.55
CA GLU A 46 -4.84 -6.93 -33.34
C GLU A 46 -3.44 -6.78 -32.66
N ASN A 47 -2.86 -5.62 -32.76
CA ASN A 47 -1.54 -5.29 -32.17
C ASN A 47 -1.63 -4.68 -30.77
N LYS A 48 -2.79 -4.70 -30.13
CA LYS A 48 -2.95 -4.17 -28.77
C LYS A 48 -1.97 -4.81 -27.81
N VAL A 49 -1.19 -3.98 -27.12
CA VAL A 49 -0.20 -4.37 -26.09
C VAL A 49 -0.58 -3.79 -24.75
N PHE A 50 -1.04 -2.54 -24.73
CA PHE A 50 -1.33 -1.81 -23.51
C PHE A 50 -2.83 -1.55 -23.32
N ASP A 51 -3.28 -1.60 -22.09
CA ASP A 51 -4.46 -0.89 -21.65
C ASP A 51 -4.04 0.49 -21.16
N HIS A 52 -4.58 1.55 -21.78
CA HIS A 52 -4.41 2.91 -21.26
C HIS A 52 -5.67 3.32 -20.53
N ILE A 53 -5.52 3.64 -19.25
CA ILE A 53 -6.60 4.06 -18.37
C ILE A 53 -6.55 5.56 -18.20
N LEU A 54 -7.52 6.24 -18.81
CA LEU A 54 -7.66 7.68 -18.73
C LEU A 54 -8.26 8.05 -17.36
N VAL A 55 -7.43 8.57 -16.47
CA VAL A 55 -7.85 9.10 -15.17
C VAL A 55 -8.51 10.47 -15.32
N ARG A 56 -9.02 11.05 -14.25
CA ARG A 56 -9.61 12.40 -14.24
C ARG A 56 -8.69 13.44 -13.59
N HIS A 57 -7.65 12.96 -12.90
CA HIS A 57 -6.61 13.79 -12.29
C HIS A 57 -5.29 13.01 -12.22
N GLU A 58 -4.16 13.64 -12.44
CA GLU A 58 -2.85 12.95 -12.53
C GLU A 58 -2.39 12.34 -11.20
N GLN A 59 -2.81 12.90 -10.07
CA GLN A 59 -2.62 12.27 -8.76
C GLN A 59 -3.23 10.87 -8.73
N ALA A 60 -4.43 10.73 -9.30
CA ALA A 60 -5.11 9.45 -9.38
C ALA A 60 -4.33 8.44 -10.26
N ALA A 61 -3.65 8.88 -11.32
CA ALA A 61 -2.80 8.00 -12.12
C ALA A 61 -1.67 7.37 -11.28
N ALA A 62 -1.01 8.17 -10.45
CA ALA A 62 0.06 7.67 -9.58
C ALA A 62 -0.47 6.72 -8.47
N HIS A 63 -1.65 6.98 -7.91
CA HIS A 63 -2.27 6.08 -6.94
C HIS A 63 -2.81 4.81 -7.59
N ALA A 64 -3.38 4.88 -8.80
CA ALA A 64 -3.81 3.70 -9.55
C ALA A 64 -2.61 2.81 -9.91
N ALA A 65 -1.49 3.40 -10.34
CA ALA A 65 -0.25 2.67 -10.58
C ALA A 65 0.24 1.94 -9.31
N GLN A 66 0.09 2.55 -8.13
CA GLN A 66 0.40 1.88 -6.86
C GLN A 66 -0.55 0.71 -6.56
N GLY A 67 -1.87 0.92 -6.74
CA GLY A 67 -2.85 -0.15 -6.54
C GLY A 67 -2.58 -1.34 -7.45
N TYR A 68 -2.28 -1.09 -8.73
CA TYR A 68 -1.85 -2.11 -9.68
C TYR A 68 -0.60 -2.87 -9.20
N ALA A 69 0.45 -2.12 -8.81
CA ALA A 69 1.71 -2.73 -8.41
C ALA A 69 1.59 -3.63 -7.17
N ARG A 70 0.79 -3.22 -6.18
CA ARG A 70 0.65 -3.96 -4.91
C ARG A 70 -0.08 -5.29 -5.05
N VAL A 71 -1.01 -5.39 -6.00
CA VAL A 71 -1.78 -6.64 -6.17
C VAL A 71 -1.20 -7.55 -7.25
N SER A 72 -0.49 -6.99 -8.25
CA SER A 72 0.14 -7.75 -9.32
C SER A 72 1.56 -8.19 -9.00
N GLY A 73 2.29 -7.42 -8.17
CA GLY A 73 3.73 -7.56 -7.96
C GLY A 73 4.59 -6.96 -9.09
N GLU A 74 3.96 -6.33 -10.08
CA GLU A 74 4.62 -5.70 -11.22
C GLU A 74 4.84 -4.19 -11.00
N VAL A 75 5.63 -3.54 -11.85
CA VAL A 75 5.86 -2.10 -11.77
C VAL A 75 4.67 -1.34 -12.35
N GLY A 76 4.06 -0.45 -11.58
CA GLY A 76 2.99 0.43 -12.05
C GLY A 76 3.54 1.55 -12.93
N VAL A 77 2.82 1.93 -13.99
CA VAL A 77 3.26 2.97 -14.93
C VAL A 77 2.27 4.12 -15.00
N THR A 78 2.80 5.34 -14.86
CA THR A 78 2.04 6.59 -14.98
C THR A 78 2.59 7.43 -16.14
N LEU A 79 1.70 7.94 -16.99
CA LEU A 79 2.05 8.77 -18.15
C LEU A 79 1.27 10.08 -18.13
N VAL A 80 1.97 11.22 -17.96
CA VAL A 80 1.36 12.54 -17.77
C VAL A 80 2.09 13.62 -18.56
N THR A 81 1.49 14.81 -18.66
CA THR A 81 2.12 15.96 -19.30
C THR A 81 3.05 16.72 -18.34
N SER A 82 3.69 17.79 -18.84
CA SER A 82 4.59 18.67 -18.07
C SER A 82 3.83 19.60 -17.11
N GLY A 83 4.60 20.36 -16.34
CA GLY A 83 4.09 21.40 -15.45
C GLY A 83 3.07 20.87 -14.46
N PRO A 84 1.81 21.37 -14.47
CA PRO A 84 0.79 20.95 -13.53
C PRO A 84 0.47 19.45 -13.62
N GLY A 85 0.53 18.84 -14.81
CA GLY A 85 0.32 17.40 -14.96
C GLY A 85 1.39 16.58 -14.22
N ALA A 86 2.64 16.98 -14.31
CA ALA A 86 3.74 16.36 -13.59
C ALA A 86 3.67 16.65 -12.08
N THR A 87 3.45 17.90 -11.68
CA THR A 87 3.41 18.27 -10.24
C THR A 87 2.20 17.66 -9.51
N ASN A 88 1.09 17.42 -10.18
CA ASN A 88 -0.06 16.70 -9.60
C ASN A 88 0.29 15.26 -9.20
N THR A 89 1.36 14.65 -9.72
CA THR A 89 1.79 13.29 -9.33
C THR A 89 2.63 13.25 -8.05
N LEU A 90 3.12 14.40 -7.55
CA LEU A 90 4.10 14.44 -6.45
C LEU A 90 3.63 13.74 -5.18
N THR A 91 2.38 13.93 -4.77
CA THR A 91 1.81 13.23 -3.63
C THR A 91 1.85 11.72 -3.82
N GLY A 92 1.47 11.23 -5.00
CA GLY A 92 1.52 9.80 -5.31
C GLY A 92 2.93 9.23 -5.38
N ILE A 93 3.91 10.02 -5.86
CA ILE A 93 5.33 9.63 -5.86
C ILE A 93 5.86 9.53 -4.42
N ALA A 94 5.58 10.53 -3.57
CA ALA A 94 6.01 10.53 -2.17
C ALA A 94 5.38 9.38 -1.38
N ASP A 95 4.11 9.07 -1.62
CA ASP A 95 3.39 7.95 -1.05
C ASP A 95 4.04 6.61 -1.45
N ALA A 96 4.30 6.42 -2.75
CA ALA A 96 4.99 5.23 -3.26
C ALA A 96 6.39 5.06 -2.65
N MET A 97 7.13 6.16 -2.44
CA MET A 97 8.45 6.11 -1.79
C MET A 97 8.36 5.68 -0.33
N MET A 98 7.39 6.21 0.40
CA MET A 98 7.19 5.90 1.82
C MET A 98 6.82 4.42 2.03
N ASP A 99 5.99 3.87 1.16
CA ASP A 99 5.46 2.51 1.25
C ASP A 99 6.22 1.48 0.39
N SER A 100 7.33 1.92 -0.23
CA SER A 100 8.20 1.04 -1.03
C SER A 100 7.46 0.40 -2.22
N THR A 101 6.57 1.16 -2.88
CA THR A 101 5.78 0.68 -4.03
C THR A 101 6.51 0.97 -5.34
N PRO A 102 6.80 -0.02 -6.18
CA PRO A 102 7.50 0.19 -7.44
C PRO A 102 6.56 0.83 -8.47
N ILE A 103 6.80 2.09 -8.83
CA ILE A 103 6.15 2.78 -9.93
C ILE A 103 7.15 3.52 -10.79
N VAL A 104 6.86 3.67 -12.08
CA VAL A 104 7.59 4.52 -13.01
C VAL A 104 6.65 5.62 -13.51
N VAL A 105 6.97 6.86 -13.17
CA VAL A 105 6.24 8.04 -13.61
C VAL A 105 6.97 8.66 -14.80
N ILE A 106 6.31 8.73 -15.94
CA ILE A 106 6.83 9.32 -17.17
C ILE A 106 6.05 10.62 -17.44
N ALA A 107 6.74 11.74 -17.33
CA ALA A 107 6.16 13.04 -17.57
C ALA A 107 6.74 13.68 -18.84
N GLY A 108 5.90 14.33 -19.62
CA GLY A 108 6.38 15.19 -20.70
C GLY A 108 7.11 16.41 -20.16
N GLN A 109 7.97 16.99 -21.00
CA GLN A 109 8.70 18.23 -20.69
C GLN A 109 8.76 19.11 -21.92
N VAL A 110 8.96 20.40 -21.73
CA VAL A 110 9.23 21.35 -22.84
C VAL A 110 10.48 20.94 -23.61
N GLY A 111 10.67 21.46 -24.80
CA GLY A 111 11.89 21.20 -25.57
C GLY A 111 13.13 21.75 -24.88
N VAL A 112 14.29 21.12 -25.10
CA VAL A 112 15.58 21.47 -24.45
C VAL A 112 15.91 22.96 -24.57
N GLY A 113 15.59 23.62 -25.71
CA GLY A 113 15.83 25.05 -25.91
C GLY A 113 14.96 25.98 -25.05
N ALA A 114 13.91 25.45 -24.42
CA ALA A 114 13.02 26.23 -23.56
C ALA A 114 13.25 25.93 -22.05
N LEU A 115 14.11 24.98 -21.71
CA LEU A 115 14.44 24.68 -20.33
C LEU A 115 15.11 25.85 -19.62
N GLY A 116 14.64 26.20 -18.42
CA GLY A 116 15.16 27.29 -17.60
C GLY A 116 14.75 28.67 -18.08
N THR A 117 13.70 28.76 -18.91
CA THR A 117 13.20 30.04 -19.46
C THR A 117 11.84 30.45 -18.93
N ASP A 118 11.31 29.72 -17.95
CA ASP A 118 9.93 29.86 -17.44
C ASP A 118 8.88 29.68 -18.57
N ALA A 119 9.17 28.75 -19.49
CA ALA A 119 8.28 28.41 -20.59
C ALA A 119 6.93 27.87 -20.09
N PHE A 120 5.88 28.01 -20.90
CA PHE A 120 4.55 27.53 -20.54
C PHE A 120 4.56 26.05 -20.14
N GLN A 121 4.09 25.76 -18.92
CA GLN A 121 4.06 24.42 -18.30
C GLN A 121 5.46 23.80 -18.11
N GLU A 122 6.51 24.61 -17.97
CA GLU A 122 7.81 24.13 -17.52
C GLU A 122 7.82 23.94 -15.99
N VAL A 123 8.55 22.95 -15.52
CA VAL A 123 8.93 22.75 -14.13
C VAL A 123 10.21 21.93 -14.06
N ASP A 124 11.11 22.23 -13.13
CA ASP A 124 12.25 21.35 -12.82
C ASP A 124 11.75 20.09 -12.09
N LEU A 125 11.21 19.14 -12.87
CA LEU A 125 10.62 17.91 -12.34
C LEU A 125 11.67 17.03 -11.64
N VAL A 126 12.89 16.97 -12.16
CA VAL A 126 13.98 16.22 -11.55
C VAL A 126 14.30 16.79 -10.17
N GLY A 127 14.44 18.11 -10.06
CA GLY A 127 14.71 18.78 -8.79
C GLY A 127 13.63 18.53 -7.72
N VAL A 128 12.35 18.67 -8.09
CA VAL A 128 11.25 18.51 -7.11
C VAL A 128 10.97 17.05 -6.74
N THR A 129 11.35 16.08 -7.58
CA THR A 129 11.11 14.66 -7.31
C THR A 129 12.32 13.93 -6.70
N GLN A 130 13.50 14.51 -6.73
CA GLN A 130 14.72 13.90 -6.22
C GLN A 130 14.61 13.42 -4.77
N PRO A 131 14.05 14.18 -3.81
CA PRO A 131 13.94 13.74 -2.42
C PRO A 131 12.84 12.69 -2.16
N ILE A 132 11.93 12.49 -3.10
CA ILE A 132 10.77 11.61 -2.97
C ILE A 132 10.76 10.43 -3.95
N SER A 133 11.87 10.18 -4.63
CA SER A 133 12.02 9.07 -5.58
C SER A 133 13.37 8.38 -5.43
N LYS A 134 13.47 7.14 -5.91
CA LYS A 134 14.75 6.40 -5.92
C LYS A 134 15.71 6.93 -6.97
N TRP A 135 15.15 7.43 -8.07
CA TRP A 135 15.90 8.02 -9.17
C TRP A 135 14.97 8.89 -10.01
N ALA A 136 15.50 10.04 -10.47
CA ALA A 136 14.84 10.91 -11.40
C ALA A 136 15.84 11.23 -12.55
N TYR A 137 15.36 11.21 -13.79
CA TYR A 137 16.21 11.45 -14.96
C TYR A 137 15.48 12.20 -16.05
N GLN A 138 16.13 13.23 -16.61
CA GLN A 138 15.62 14.00 -17.74
C GLN A 138 16.17 13.45 -19.05
N ILE A 139 15.29 12.88 -19.90
CA ILE A 139 15.62 12.36 -21.23
C ILE A 139 15.64 13.53 -22.22
N ARG A 140 16.84 13.88 -22.69
CA ARG A 140 17.08 15.02 -23.62
C ARG A 140 17.32 14.59 -25.06
N ARG A 141 17.62 13.33 -25.30
CA ARG A 141 17.92 12.77 -26.62
C ARG A 141 17.17 11.47 -26.83
N PRO A 142 16.72 11.16 -28.06
CA PRO A 142 15.97 9.93 -28.33
C PRO A 142 16.80 8.66 -28.11
N GLU A 143 18.12 8.72 -28.28
CA GLU A 143 19.03 7.59 -28.07
C GLU A 143 19.08 7.12 -26.60
N ASP A 144 18.77 8.02 -25.66
CA ASP A 144 18.80 7.72 -24.23
C ASP A 144 17.53 6.97 -23.76
N VAL A 145 16.45 6.90 -24.57
CA VAL A 145 15.14 6.40 -24.14
C VAL A 145 15.20 4.94 -23.69
N ALA A 146 15.74 4.04 -24.52
CA ALA A 146 15.74 2.60 -24.20
C ALA A 146 16.55 2.31 -22.92
N TRP A 147 17.71 2.98 -22.78
CA TRP A 147 18.56 2.89 -21.60
C TRP A 147 17.86 3.43 -20.35
N ALA A 148 17.25 4.63 -20.46
CA ALA A 148 16.60 5.27 -19.33
C ALA A 148 15.40 4.46 -18.81
N VAL A 149 14.57 3.92 -19.72
CA VAL A 149 13.42 3.07 -19.36
C VAL A 149 13.87 1.80 -18.68
N SER A 150 14.80 1.04 -19.27
CA SER A 150 15.25 -0.21 -18.67
C SER A 150 15.91 0.02 -17.30
N ARG A 151 16.68 1.11 -17.15
CA ARG A 151 17.27 1.49 -15.87
C ARG A 151 16.20 1.91 -14.83
N ALA A 152 15.15 2.63 -15.25
CA ALA A 152 14.05 3.03 -14.40
C ALA A 152 13.33 1.81 -13.80
N PHE A 153 12.98 0.84 -14.63
CA PHE A 153 12.33 -0.39 -14.19
C PHE A 153 13.23 -1.23 -13.28
N TYR A 154 14.51 -1.35 -13.61
CA TYR A 154 15.47 -2.03 -12.76
C TYR A 154 15.55 -1.41 -11.37
N ILE A 155 15.68 -0.07 -11.28
CA ILE A 155 15.79 0.64 -10.00
C ILE A 155 14.46 0.59 -9.24
N ALA A 156 13.31 0.72 -9.92
CA ALA A 156 12.00 0.71 -9.27
C ALA A 156 11.73 -0.61 -8.52
N ARG A 157 12.05 -1.76 -9.13
CA ARG A 157 11.72 -3.09 -8.58
C ARG A 157 12.82 -3.74 -7.75
N SER A 158 14.06 -3.25 -7.81
CA SER A 158 15.19 -3.93 -7.14
C SER A 158 15.51 -3.35 -5.76
N GLY A 159 16.10 -4.18 -4.89
CA GLY A 159 16.39 -3.82 -3.51
C GLY A 159 15.10 -3.49 -2.75
N ARG A 160 15.11 -2.42 -1.96
CA ARG A 160 13.85 -1.83 -1.47
C ARG A 160 13.15 -1.16 -2.64
N PRO A 161 11.98 -1.63 -3.11
CA PRO A 161 11.27 -1.04 -4.24
C PRO A 161 10.85 0.41 -3.98
N GLY A 162 10.50 1.13 -5.05
CA GLY A 162 10.02 2.50 -4.92
C GLY A 162 9.90 3.22 -6.25
N PRO A 163 9.45 4.48 -6.25
CA PRO A 163 9.17 5.25 -7.46
C PRO A 163 10.43 5.72 -8.18
N VAL A 164 10.32 5.77 -9.50
CA VAL A 164 11.30 6.39 -10.41
C VAL A 164 10.58 7.36 -11.32
N VAL A 165 11.23 8.47 -11.66
CA VAL A 165 10.64 9.52 -12.50
C VAL A 165 11.49 9.74 -13.75
N LEU A 166 10.84 9.73 -14.91
CA LEU A 166 11.43 10.07 -16.20
C LEU A 166 10.78 11.35 -16.73
N ASP A 167 11.59 12.38 -16.90
CA ASP A 167 11.22 13.70 -17.43
C ASP A 167 11.61 13.76 -18.91
N PHE A 168 10.62 13.64 -19.81
CA PHE A 168 10.85 13.38 -21.24
C PHE A 168 10.64 14.62 -22.10
N THR A 169 11.75 15.24 -22.52
CA THR A 169 11.70 16.48 -23.33
C THR A 169 11.06 16.28 -24.70
N LYS A 170 10.30 17.29 -25.16
CA LYS A 170 9.50 17.20 -26.40
C LYS A 170 10.37 16.98 -27.65
N ASN A 171 11.56 17.57 -27.72
CA ASN A 171 12.49 17.32 -28.84
C ASN A 171 12.97 15.86 -28.86
N ALA A 172 13.23 15.25 -27.71
CA ALA A 172 13.63 13.86 -27.64
C ALA A 172 12.48 12.89 -28.00
N GLN A 173 11.22 13.28 -27.77
CA GLN A 173 10.06 12.50 -28.22
C GLN A 173 9.92 12.46 -29.75
N ILE A 174 10.20 13.60 -30.41
CA ILE A 174 9.98 13.78 -31.87
C ILE A 174 11.18 13.31 -32.69
N ALA A 175 12.41 13.58 -32.22
CA ALA A 175 13.62 13.20 -32.92
C ALA A 175 13.76 11.70 -33.09
N THR A 176 14.46 11.28 -34.14
CA THR A 176 14.65 9.86 -34.46
C THR A 176 15.99 9.32 -33.97
N CYS A 177 16.03 8.06 -33.64
CA CYS A 177 17.24 7.32 -33.28
C CYS A 177 17.21 5.88 -33.84
N GLU A 178 18.36 5.26 -33.93
CA GLU A 178 18.45 3.81 -34.08
C GLU A 178 18.07 3.15 -32.76
N TRP A 179 17.03 2.30 -32.78
CA TRP A 179 16.54 1.64 -31.58
C TRP A 179 16.93 0.16 -31.54
N GLU A 180 17.31 -0.27 -30.36
CA GLU A 180 17.45 -1.70 -29.99
C GLU A 180 17.00 -1.90 -28.53
N PRO A 181 16.48 -3.07 -28.16
CA PRO A 181 16.11 -3.36 -26.79
C PRO A 181 17.36 -3.33 -25.89
N VAL A 182 17.25 -2.64 -24.77
CA VAL A 182 18.30 -2.56 -23.75
C VAL A 182 17.79 -3.23 -22.47
N LYS A 183 18.64 -4.03 -21.82
CA LYS A 183 18.36 -4.61 -20.50
C LYS A 183 19.37 -4.10 -19.48
N CYS A 184 18.87 -3.43 -18.47
CA CYS A 184 19.71 -3.00 -17.34
C CYS A 184 19.86 -4.17 -16.35
N GLU A 185 21.07 -4.74 -16.24
CA GLU A 185 21.36 -5.83 -15.31
C GLU A 185 21.99 -5.33 -14.01
N LYS A 186 22.63 -4.16 -14.04
CA LYS A 186 23.28 -3.55 -12.87
C LYS A 186 23.45 -2.05 -13.04
N VAL A 187 23.55 -1.37 -11.91
CA VAL A 187 23.97 0.04 -11.80
C VAL A 187 25.21 0.07 -10.90
N THR A 188 26.32 0.61 -11.39
CA THR A 188 27.64 0.51 -10.73
C THR A 188 27.66 1.00 -9.28
N SER A 189 26.89 2.05 -8.96
CA SER A 189 26.83 2.64 -7.61
C SER A 189 25.67 2.10 -6.76
N TYR A 190 24.96 1.06 -7.22
CA TYR A 190 23.77 0.54 -6.55
C TYR A 190 23.87 -0.98 -6.39
N ASN A 191 23.86 -1.44 -5.14
CA ASN A 191 23.86 -2.86 -4.78
C ASN A 191 22.51 -3.23 -4.13
N PRO A 192 21.50 -3.61 -4.92
CA PRO A 192 20.15 -3.89 -4.40
C PRO A 192 20.05 -5.20 -3.63
N TYR A 193 20.98 -6.12 -3.83
CA TYR A 193 20.96 -7.45 -3.21
C TYR A 193 22.32 -7.72 -2.51
N PRO A 194 22.49 -7.19 -1.29
CA PRO A 194 23.72 -7.40 -0.53
C PRO A 194 23.92 -8.88 -0.21
N ALA A 195 25.17 -9.31 -0.16
CA ALA A 195 25.50 -10.67 0.28
C ALA A 195 25.11 -10.86 1.75
N ILE A 196 24.48 -11.98 2.05
CA ILE A 196 24.05 -12.32 3.41
C ILE A 196 25.29 -12.68 4.25
N ASP A 197 25.41 -12.05 5.42
CA ASP A 197 26.47 -12.38 6.38
C ASP A 197 26.12 -13.69 7.14
N ALA A 198 26.89 -14.75 6.88
CA ALA A 198 26.71 -16.05 7.51
C ALA A 198 26.81 -15.99 9.04
N LYS A 199 27.70 -15.14 9.59
CA LYS A 199 27.85 -14.97 11.04
C LYS A 199 26.62 -14.30 11.67
N ALA A 200 26.03 -13.36 10.96
CA ALA A 200 24.77 -12.74 11.42
C ALA A 200 23.62 -13.76 11.42
N VAL A 201 23.55 -14.62 10.40
CA VAL A 201 22.57 -15.72 10.30
C VAL A 201 22.76 -16.72 11.45
N GLU A 202 23.99 -17.17 11.71
CA GLU A 202 24.31 -18.07 12.83
C GLU A 202 23.91 -17.48 14.18
N LYS A 203 24.26 -16.21 14.42
CA LYS A 203 23.91 -15.51 15.67
C LYS A 203 22.42 -15.32 15.83
N ALA A 204 21.69 -15.00 14.75
CA ALA A 204 20.24 -14.91 14.78
C ALA A 204 19.60 -16.26 15.13
N ALA A 205 20.04 -17.35 14.48
CA ALA A 205 19.55 -18.69 14.76
C ALA A 205 19.88 -19.13 16.20
N GLU A 206 21.05 -18.80 16.73
CA GLU A 206 21.42 -19.08 18.13
C GLU A 206 20.48 -18.38 19.11
N LEU A 207 20.21 -17.10 18.91
CA LEU A 207 19.27 -16.35 19.76
C LEU A 207 17.86 -16.95 19.71
N ILE A 208 17.36 -17.31 18.53
CA ILE A 208 16.02 -17.90 18.37
C ILE A 208 15.98 -19.29 19.01
N ASN A 209 16.99 -20.14 18.82
CA ASN A 209 17.03 -21.48 19.40
C ASN A 209 17.05 -21.48 20.94
N ASN A 210 17.59 -20.43 21.55
CA ASN A 210 17.65 -20.26 23.01
C ASN A 210 16.48 -19.45 23.60
N ALA A 211 15.61 -18.88 22.74
CA ALA A 211 14.48 -18.08 23.18
C ALA A 211 13.42 -18.95 23.89
N LYS A 212 12.84 -18.38 24.92
CA LYS A 212 11.67 -18.97 25.63
C LYS A 212 10.36 -18.32 25.19
N ARG A 213 10.44 -17.07 24.76
CA ARG A 213 9.29 -16.24 24.38
C ARG A 213 9.60 -15.46 23.09
N PRO A 214 9.92 -16.16 21.98
CA PRO A 214 10.18 -15.49 20.71
C PRO A 214 8.90 -14.88 20.15
N PHE A 215 9.01 -13.71 19.52
CA PHE A 215 7.89 -13.06 18.84
C PHE A 215 8.36 -12.43 17.53
N ALA A 216 7.66 -12.75 16.43
CA ALA A 216 7.97 -12.21 15.11
C ALA A 216 7.07 -11.02 14.75
N LEU A 217 7.66 -9.97 14.21
CA LEU A 217 6.96 -8.82 13.63
C LEU A 217 7.09 -8.88 12.11
N VAL A 218 5.97 -9.14 11.43
CA VAL A 218 5.94 -9.37 9.98
C VAL A 218 5.53 -8.10 9.25
N GLY A 219 6.42 -7.59 8.40
CA GLY A 219 6.22 -6.37 7.63
C GLY A 219 6.02 -6.59 6.13
N HIS A 220 5.88 -5.47 5.41
CA HIS A 220 5.68 -5.43 3.96
C HIS A 220 6.82 -6.06 3.15
N GLY A 221 8.05 -6.08 3.69
CA GLY A 221 9.20 -6.70 3.02
C GLY A 221 9.02 -8.19 2.70
N VAL A 222 8.16 -8.90 3.43
CA VAL A 222 7.81 -10.29 3.13
C VAL A 222 6.95 -10.39 1.86
N GLU A 223 5.98 -9.47 1.70
CA GLU A 223 5.15 -9.35 0.50
C GLU A 223 6.00 -8.98 -0.71
N LEU A 224 6.82 -7.92 -0.57
CA LEU A 224 7.68 -7.41 -1.63
C LEU A 224 8.75 -8.42 -2.10
N GLY A 225 9.28 -9.22 -1.18
CA GLY A 225 10.21 -10.30 -1.48
C GLY A 225 9.53 -11.60 -1.96
N GLY A 226 8.19 -11.67 -1.93
CA GLY A 226 7.45 -12.90 -2.24
C GLY A 226 7.78 -14.08 -1.31
N ALA A 227 8.15 -13.78 -0.06
CA ALA A 227 8.70 -14.73 0.91
C ALA A 227 7.65 -15.38 1.83
N HIS A 228 6.42 -15.55 1.34
CA HIS A 228 5.29 -16.06 2.15
C HIS A 228 5.50 -17.49 2.65
N ASN A 229 5.93 -18.39 1.76
CA ASN A 229 6.16 -19.79 2.11
C ASN A 229 7.35 -19.93 3.06
N GLU A 230 8.41 -19.15 2.81
CA GLU A 230 9.59 -19.12 3.64
C GLU A 230 9.30 -18.56 5.04
N LEU A 231 8.39 -17.58 5.13
CA LEU A 231 7.89 -17.09 6.43
C LEU A 231 7.14 -18.18 7.20
N ILE A 232 6.21 -18.87 6.54
CA ILE A 232 5.42 -19.94 7.19
C ILE A 232 6.35 -21.04 7.70
N GLU A 233 7.28 -21.53 6.87
CA GLU A 233 8.25 -22.56 7.27
C GLU A 233 9.12 -22.09 8.45
N PHE A 234 9.56 -20.84 8.43
CA PHE A 234 10.34 -20.24 9.51
C PHE A 234 9.56 -20.23 10.83
N LEU A 235 8.32 -19.73 10.80
CA LEU A 235 7.46 -19.64 12.00
C LEU A 235 7.10 -21.02 12.55
N GLU A 236 6.69 -21.95 11.68
CA GLU A 236 6.25 -23.29 12.09
C GLU A 236 7.40 -24.15 12.63
N LYS A 237 8.62 -24.03 12.06
CA LYS A 237 9.77 -24.84 12.50
C LYS A 237 10.11 -24.59 13.96
N ALA A 238 10.10 -23.34 14.39
CA ALA A 238 10.45 -22.95 15.76
C ALA A 238 9.23 -22.54 16.61
N ASP A 239 8.01 -22.75 16.12
CA ASP A 239 6.74 -22.43 16.80
C ASP A 239 6.68 -20.98 17.31
N ILE A 240 6.98 -20.02 16.40
CA ILE A 240 7.08 -18.60 16.74
C ILE A 240 5.76 -17.88 16.44
N PRO A 241 5.05 -17.36 17.46
CA PRO A 241 3.90 -16.50 17.23
C PRO A 241 4.31 -15.20 16.51
N ALA A 242 3.43 -14.67 15.65
CA ALA A 242 3.71 -13.54 14.80
C ALA A 242 2.60 -12.48 14.82
N GLY A 243 2.98 -11.21 14.97
CA GLY A 243 2.14 -10.05 14.72
C GLY A 243 2.46 -9.44 13.35
N ARG A 244 1.45 -8.84 12.69
CA ARG A 244 1.59 -8.25 11.35
C ARG A 244 1.47 -6.74 11.43
N THR A 245 2.35 -6.04 10.69
CA THR A 245 2.19 -4.59 10.49
C THR A 245 1.04 -4.30 9.52
N LEU A 246 0.56 -3.07 9.45
CA LEU A 246 -0.52 -2.67 8.54
C LEU A 246 -0.25 -3.11 7.08
N LEU A 247 0.93 -2.83 6.55
CA LEU A 247 1.32 -3.22 5.18
C LEU A 247 1.71 -4.71 5.05
N GLY A 248 1.86 -5.44 6.15
CA GLY A 248 2.16 -6.87 6.19
C GLY A 248 0.95 -7.76 6.47
N LEU A 249 -0.28 -7.21 6.48
CA LEU A 249 -1.49 -7.94 6.90
C LEU A 249 -1.79 -9.18 6.06
N SER A 250 -1.45 -9.18 4.77
CA SER A 250 -1.65 -10.35 3.91
C SER A 250 -0.42 -11.26 3.76
N ALA A 251 0.71 -10.93 4.43
CA ALA A 251 1.92 -11.75 4.41
C ALA A 251 1.76 -13.09 5.15
N LEU A 252 0.87 -13.16 6.13
CA LEU A 252 0.51 -14.37 6.87
C LEU A 252 -1.02 -14.49 6.90
N PRO A 253 -1.61 -15.63 6.49
CA PRO A 253 -3.06 -15.80 6.47
C PRO A 253 -3.71 -15.52 7.83
N SER A 254 -4.90 -14.90 7.81
CA SER A 254 -5.62 -14.54 9.05
C SER A 254 -6.00 -15.74 9.91
N ASN A 255 -6.19 -16.91 9.30
CA ASN A 255 -6.52 -18.17 9.96
C ASN A 255 -5.30 -19.02 10.34
N HIS A 256 -4.08 -18.53 10.13
CA HIS A 256 -2.87 -19.27 10.50
C HIS A 256 -2.75 -19.34 12.03
N PRO A 257 -2.45 -20.52 12.64
CA PRO A 257 -2.45 -20.69 14.10
C PRO A 257 -1.39 -19.85 14.83
N LEU A 258 -0.32 -19.46 14.15
CA LEU A 258 0.73 -18.56 14.70
C LEU A 258 0.45 -17.08 14.45
N ASN A 259 -0.65 -16.73 13.79
CA ASN A 259 -1.03 -15.34 13.57
C ASN A 259 -1.70 -14.76 14.83
N MET A 260 -1.07 -13.77 15.43
CA MET A 260 -1.53 -13.16 16.68
C MET A 260 -2.33 -11.86 16.48
N GLY A 261 -2.41 -11.34 15.25
CA GLY A 261 -3.17 -10.12 14.92
C GLY A 261 -2.29 -9.00 14.37
N MET A 262 -2.85 -7.80 14.35
CA MET A 262 -2.19 -6.58 13.86
C MET A 262 -1.36 -5.93 14.99
N LEU A 263 -0.23 -5.32 14.63
CA LEU A 263 0.65 -4.56 15.52
C LEU A 263 0.37 -3.06 15.45
N GLY A 264 0.80 -2.34 16.48
CA GLY A 264 0.90 -0.89 16.48
C GLY A 264 -0.24 -0.16 17.18
N MET A 265 -0.33 1.15 16.97
CA MET A 265 -1.22 2.08 17.70
C MET A 265 -2.68 1.62 17.76
N HIS A 266 -3.22 1.07 16.67
CA HIS A 266 -4.57 0.50 16.57
C HIS A 266 -4.53 -1.02 16.35
N GLY A 267 -3.45 -1.67 16.75
CA GLY A 267 -3.28 -3.11 16.64
C GLY A 267 -4.11 -3.90 17.63
N SER A 268 -3.92 -5.21 17.62
CA SER A 268 -4.54 -6.11 18.58
C SER A 268 -3.90 -5.97 19.97
N TYR A 269 -4.70 -6.03 21.01
CA TYR A 269 -4.22 -5.86 22.38
C TYR A 269 -3.14 -6.88 22.74
N ALA A 270 -3.39 -8.16 22.41
CA ALA A 270 -2.44 -9.23 22.69
C ALA A 270 -1.06 -9.01 22.02
N THR A 271 -1.01 -8.56 20.76
CA THR A 271 0.26 -8.36 20.06
C THR A 271 1.11 -7.26 20.68
N ASN A 272 0.49 -6.17 21.10
CA ASN A 272 1.17 -5.05 21.72
C ASN A 272 1.68 -5.40 23.12
N MET A 273 0.85 -6.05 23.95
CA MET A 273 1.26 -6.52 25.26
C MET A 273 2.43 -7.51 25.16
N LYS A 274 2.33 -8.48 24.26
CA LYS A 274 3.37 -9.52 24.10
C LYS A 274 4.67 -9.02 23.48
N THR A 275 4.64 -7.90 22.75
CA THR A 275 5.86 -7.21 22.33
C THR A 275 6.72 -6.80 23.54
N GLN A 276 6.09 -6.41 24.63
CA GLN A 276 6.78 -5.99 25.87
C GLN A 276 7.10 -7.15 26.83
N GLU A 277 6.68 -8.37 26.49
CA GLU A 277 6.93 -9.55 27.31
C GLU A 277 7.90 -10.56 26.65
N CYS A 278 8.11 -10.48 25.33
CA CYS A 278 8.99 -11.40 24.61
C CYS A 278 10.45 -11.24 25.04
N ASP A 279 11.25 -12.32 24.92
CA ASP A 279 12.70 -12.28 25.20
C ASP A 279 13.55 -12.15 23.92
N VAL A 280 13.00 -12.55 22.76
CA VAL A 280 13.58 -12.33 21.44
C VAL A 280 12.52 -11.76 20.51
N LEU A 281 12.76 -10.56 19.98
CA LEU A 281 11.91 -9.88 19.01
C LEU A 281 12.55 -9.98 17.62
N ILE A 282 11.80 -10.52 16.64
CA ILE A 282 12.29 -10.79 15.29
C ILE A 282 11.52 -9.89 14.31
N ALA A 283 12.12 -8.78 13.91
CA ALA A 283 11.54 -7.87 12.92
C ALA A 283 11.90 -8.33 11.50
N ILE A 284 10.90 -8.61 10.68
CA ILE A 284 11.05 -9.21 9.35
C ILE A 284 10.49 -8.26 8.29
N GLY A 285 11.37 -7.59 7.54
CA GLY A 285 10.99 -6.68 6.45
C GLY A 285 10.05 -5.57 6.91
N MET A 286 10.34 -4.94 8.06
CA MET A 286 9.51 -3.87 8.62
C MET A 286 10.38 -2.73 9.18
N ARG A 287 9.88 -1.51 9.05
CA ARG A 287 10.45 -0.33 9.70
C ARG A 287 9.84 -0.21 11.10
N PHE A 288 10.65 0.10 12.09
CA PHE A 288 10.15 0.46 13.41
C PHE A 288 9.55 1.88 13.39
N SER A 289 8.43 2.09 12.66
CA SER A 289 7.77 3.39 12.60
C SER A 289 7.14 3.77 13.95
N ASP A 290 6.89 5.06 14.12
CA ASP A 290 6.22 5.61 15.31
C ASP A 290 4.84 4.98 15.58
N ARG A 291 4.14 4.57 14.52
CA ARG A 291 2.84 3.87 14.63
C ARG A 291 2.96 2.45 15.19
N ILE A 292 4.15 1.85 15.10
CA ILE A 292 4.43 0.51 15.66
C ILE A 292 5.07 0.63 17.05
N THR A 293 5.99 1.56 17.25
CA THR A 293 6.82 1.62 18.46
C THR A 293 6.21 2.44 19.59
N GLY A 294 5.30 3.36 19.29
CA GLY A 294 4.90 4.36 20.26
C GLY A 294 6.13 5.13 20.71
N VAL A 295 6.51 5.01 22.00
CA VAL A 295 7.72 5.63 22.57
C VAL A 295 8.93 4.70 22.39
N PRO A 296 9.86 4.97 21.44
CA PRO A 296 10.98 4.06 21.15
C PRO A 296 11.86 3.73 22.37
N SER A 297 12.02 4.68 23.28
CA SER A 297 12.81 4.47 24.51
C SER A 297 12.19 3.46 25.48
N LYS A 298 10.93 3.08 25.30
CA LYS A 298 10.22 2.09 26.12
C LYS A 298 9.96 0.77 25.37
N TYR A 299 10.20 0.73 24.04
CA TYR A 299 9.81 -0.39 23.20
C TYR A 299 10.74 -1.60 23.34
N ALA A 300 10.18 -2.76 23.71
CA ALA A 300 10.82 -4.08 23.76
C ALA A 300 12.20 -4.11 24.48
N LYS A 301 12.37 -3.33 25.56
CA LYS A 301 13.66 -3.17 26.27
C LYS A 301 14.20 -4.47 26.89
N GLN A 302 13.33 -5.40 27.20
CA GLN A 302 13.64 -6.70 27.79
C GLN A 302 14.11 -7.73 26.74
N ALA A 303 13.86 -7.47 25.45
CA ALA A 303 14.11 -8.41 24.37
C ALA A 303 15.46 -8.21 23.67
N LYS A 304 16.03 -9.29 23.17
CA LYS A 304 17.06 -9.25 22.13
C LYS A 304 16.40 -9.03 20.78
N ILE A 305 16.88 -8.05 20.02
CA ILE A 305 16.26 -7.63 18.76
C ILE A 305 17.04 -8.13 17.57
N ILE A 306 16.38 -8.95 16.75
CA ILE A 306 16.87 -9.40 15.45
C ILE A 306 16.12 -8.62 14.37
N HIS A 307 16.84 -7.95 13.45
CA HIS A 307 16.22 -7.20 12.37
C HIS A 307 16.67 -7.73 11.01
N LEU A 308 15.73 -8.30 10.26
CA LEU A 308 15.90 -8.75 8.88
C LEU A 308 15.36 -7.67 7.95
N ASP A 309 16.23 -7.02 7.19
CA ASP A 309 15.81 -6.02 6.20
C ASP A 309 16.77 -5.99 5.01
N ILE A 310 16.25 -5.66 3.83
CA ILE A 310 17.05 -5.48 2.61
C ILE A 310 17.75 -4.12 2.60
N ASP A 311 17.18 -3.13 3.29
CA ASP A 311 17.68 -1.77 3.34
C ASP A 311 18.51 -1.54 4.61
N LYS A 312 19.83 -1.52 4.43
CA LYS A 312 20.76 -1.25 5.54
C LYS A 312 20.47 0.07 6.27
N ALA A 313 19.86 1.05 5.62
CA ALA A 313 19.54 2.34 6.21
C ALA A 313 18.41 2.28 7.26
N GLU A 314 17.62 1.21 7.29
CA GLU A 314 16.59 1.00 8.31
C GLU A 314 17.16 0.37 9.62
N ILE A 315 18.36 -0.22 9.56
CA ILE A 315 19.00 -0.83 10.74
C ILE A 315 19.45 0.27 11.71
N ASP A 316 19.12 0.08 12.99
CA ASP A 316 19.46 1.00 14.11
C ASP A 316 18.88 2.42 13.96
N LYS A 317 18.00 2.65 13.02
CA LYS A 317 17.41 3.97 12.73
C LYS A 317 16.47 4.45 13.85
N VAL A 318 15.65 3.57 14.39
CA VAL A 318 14.67 3.87 15.46
C VAL A 318 14.92 3.02 16.70
N ILE A 319 15.03 1.71 16.52
CA ILE A 319 15.28 0.73 17.58
C ILE A 319 16.66 0.11 17.36
N LYS A 320 17.47 0.07 18.41
CA LYS A 320 18.79 -0.55 18.36
C LYS A 320 18.68 -2.07 18.25
N THR A 321 19.40 -2.64 17.31
CA THR A 321 19.39 -4.05 16.96
C THR A 321 20.54 -4.81 17.61
N ASP A 322 20.31 -6.00 18.18
CA ASP A 322 21.38 -6.90 18.66
C ASP A 322 21.98 -7.71 17.51
N VAL A 323 21.16 -8.10 16.51
CA VAL A 323 21.59 -8.81 15.32
C VAL A 323 20.86 -8.28 14.09
N ALA A 324 21.61 -7.73 13.12
CA ALA A 324 21.09 -7.32 11.82
C ALA A 324 21.42 -8.39 10.76
N VAL A 325 20.40 -8.89 10.07
CA VAL A 325 20.54 -9.78 8.91
C VAL A 325 20.11 -9.02 7.66
N ILE A 326 21.10 -8.48 6.95
CA ILE A 326 20.84 -7.67 5.74
C ILE A 326 20.64 -8.59 4.55
N GLY A 327 19.51 -8.42 3.84
CA GLY A 327 19.19 -9.19 2.64
C GLY A 327 17.71 -9.35 2.40
N ASP A 328 17.36 -9.88 1.24
CA ASP A 328 15.98 -10.19 0.86
C ASP A 328 15.40 -11.29 1.76
N CYS A 329 14.16 -11.10 2.25
CA CYS A 329 13.45 -12.08 3.07
C CYS A 329 13.36 -13.46 2.40
N LYS A 330 13.28 -13.50 1.06
CA LYS A 330 13.27 -14.73 0.25
C LYS A 330 14.53 -15.57 0.45
N GLN A 331 15.63 -14.96 0.83
CA GLN A 331 16.93 -15.61 1.04
C GLN A 331 17.31 -15.71 2.51
N THR A 332 17.04 -14.66 3.31
CA THR A 332 17.45 -14.61 4.72
C THR A 332 16.64 -15.57 5.59
N LEU A 333 15.31 -15.67 5.36
CA LEU A 333 14.47 -16.61 6.09
C LEU A 333 14.92 -18.07 5.93
N PRO A 334 15.11 -18.62 4.72
CA PRO A 334 15.60 -19.99 4.57
C PRO A 334 17.01 -20.20 5.15
N ALA A 335 17.87 -19.17 5.08
CA ALA A 335 19.22 -19.27 5.64
C ALA A 335 19.18 -19.49 7.16
N ILE A 336 18.34 -18.73 7.87
CA ILE A 336 18.14 -18.88 9.32
C ILE A 336 17.39 -20.18 9.61
N THR A 337 16.30 -20.48 8.89
CA THR A 337 15.45 -21.66 9.10
C THR A 337 16.24 -22.95 9.08
N ARG A 338 17.25 -23.06 8.19
CA ARG A 338 18.12 -24.26 8.15
C ARG A 338 18.83 -24.53 9.48
N LEU A 339 19.19 -23.49 10.23
CA LEU A 339 19.91 -23.58 11.50
C LEU A 339 18.99 -23.63 12.74
N LEU A 340 17.66 -23.44 12.55
CA LEU A 340 16.72 -23.52 13.65
C LEU A 340 16.50 -24.97 14.09
N ASN A 341 16.40 -25.17 15.39
CA ASN A 341 15.87 -26.38 15.98
C ASN A 341 14.35 -26.43 15.82
N LYS A 342 13.79 -27.63 15.70
CA LYS A 342 12.35 -27.80 15.89
C LYS A 342 12.03 -27.54 17.36
N ASN A 343 11.15 -26.58 17.61
CA ASN A 343 10.80 -26.15 18.97
C ASN A 343 9.28 -26.11 19.14
N VAL A 344 8.82 -26.00 20.40
CA VAL A 344 7.41 -25.85 20.76
C VAL A 344 7.32 -24.81 21.87
N HIS A 345 6.65 -23.71 21.60
CA HIS A 345 6.43 -22.62 22.57
C HIS A 345 4.96 -22.53 23.03
N ARG A 346 4.35 -23.68 23.32
CA ARG A 346 2.91 -23.78 23.61
C ARG A 346 2.47 -22.84 24.73
N GLU A 347 3.14 -22.89 25.89
CA GLU A 347 2.79 -22.02 27.03
C GLU A 347 2.89 -20.53 26.67
N TRP A 348 3.89 -20.16 25.87
CA TRP A 348 4.04 -18.80 25.38
C TRP A 348 2.89 -18.41 24.44
N ARG A 349 2.53 -19.24 23.47
CA ARG A 349 1.38 -19.00 22.58
C ARG A 349 0.08 -18.90 23.35
N ASP A 350 -0.19 -19.85 24.25
CA ASP A 350 -1.41 -19.89 25.04
C ASP A 350 -1.52 -18.65 25.95
N SER A 351 -0.40 -18.05 26.34
CA SER A 351 -0.39 -16.81 27.13
C SER A 351 -0.96 -15.58 26.41
N PHE A 352 -1.09 -15.61 25.08
CA PHE A 352 -1.76 -14.55 24.31
C PHE A 352 -3.27 -14.55 24.55
N ASP A 353 -3.86 -15.69 24.89
CA ASP A 353 -5.30 -15.84 24.99
C ASP A 353 -5.92 -14.99 26.10
N VAL A 354 -5.18 -14.70 27.16
CA VAL A 354 -5.63 -13.82 28.24
C VAL A 354 -5.96 -12.42 27.70
N TYR A 355 -5.08 -11.87 26.87
CA TYR A 355 -5.28 -10.53 26.27
C TYR A 355 -6.28 -10.57 25.12
N ARG A 356 -6.30 -11.66 24.33
CA ARG A 356 -7.30 -11.87 23.29
C ARG A 356 -8.71 -11.92 23.86
N GLN A 357 -8.91 -12.63 24.97
CA GLN A 357 -10.22 -12.71 25.62
C GLN A 357 -10.67 -11.34 26.14
N GLN A 358 -9.78 -10.58 26.78
CA GLN A 358 -10.09 -9.22 27.23
C GLN A 358 -10.51 -8.31 26.06
N GLU A 359 -9.79 -8.39 24.95
CA GLU A 359 -10.09 -7.62 23.74
C GLU A 359 -11.41 -8.08 23.09
N GLN A 360 -11.67 -9.40 23.04
CA GLN A 360 -12.91 -9.97 22.53
C GLN A 360 -14.12 -9.44 23.29
N GLU A 361 -14.08 -9.49 24.63
CA GLU A 361 -15.19 -9.08 25.48
C GLU A 361 -15.43 -7.56 25.49
N LYS A 362 -14.35 -6.78 25.51
CA LYS A 362 -14.45 -5.33 25.68
C LYS A 362 -14.66 -4.57 24.38
N VAL A 363 -14.10 -5.07 23.27
CA VAL A 363 -14.01 -4.36 21.99
C VAL A 363 -14.66 -5.16 20.86
N ILE A 364 -14.11 -6.33 20.52
CA ILE A 364 -14.43 -7.00 19.26
C ILE A 364 -15.91 -7.36 19.18
N GLU A 365 -16.47 -7.95 20.24
CA GLU A 365 -17.89 -8.35 20.25
C GLU A 365 -18.83 -7.16 20.05
N LYS A 366 -18.51 -6.01 20.65
CA LYS A 366 -19.29 -4.77 20.48
C LYS A 366 -19.18 -4.19 19.09
N ASP A 367 -17.99 -4.27 18.46
CA ASP A 367 -17.74 -3.69 17.16
C ASP A 367 -18.35 -4.48 16.01
N ILE A 368 -18.32 -5.84 16.10
CA ILE A 368 -18.73 -6.71 14.98
C ILE A 368 -20.08 -7.37 15.15
N HIS A 369 -20.60 -7.46 16.39
CA HIS A 369 -21.91 -8.05 16.70
C HIS A 369 -22.80 -7.13 17.58
N PRO A 370 -22.90 -5.83 17.30
CA PRO A 370 -23.77 -4.96 18.07
C PRO A 370 -25.25 -5.38 17.90
N THR A 371 -26.00 -5.37 18.99
CA THR A 371 -27.42 -5.79 18.98
C THR A 371 -28.39 -4.60 18.83
N GLU A 372 -27.94 -3.39 19.14
CA GLU A 372 -28.73 -2.17 19.14
C GLU A 372 -27.90 -0.95 18.71
N GLY A 373 -28.54 0.19 18.56
CA GLY A 373 -27.89 1.45 18.17
C GLY A 373 -27.62 1.55 16.66
N PRO A 374 -26.89 2.62 16.22
CA PRO A 374 -26.50 2.83 14.83
C PRO A 374 -25.55 1.74 14.32
N LEU A 375 -25.38 1.67 12.99
CA LEU A 375 -24.36 0.82 12.39
C LEU A 375 -22.94 1.23 12.85
N LEU A 376 -22.06 0.25 13.00
CA LEU A 376 -20.65 0.45 13.32
C LEU A 376 -19.77 0.03 12.13
N MET A 377 -18.59 0.64 12.01
CA MET A 377 -17.63 0.32 10.94
C MET A 377 -17.17 -1.14 11.01
N GLY A 378 -17.00 -1.68 12.23
CA GLY A 378 -16.55 -3.05 12.46
C GLY A 378 -17.53 -4.09 11.93
N GLU A 379 -18.84 -3.95 12.21
CA GLU A 379 -19.86 -4.88 11.72
C GLU A 379 -19.99 -4.84 10.19
N VAL A 380 -19.91 -3.65 9.57
CA VAL A 380 -19.91 -3.51 8.11
C VAL A 380 -18.71 -4.24 7.52
N THR A 381 -17.51 -4.03 8.08
CA THR A 381 -16.28 -4.69 7.61
C THR A 381 -16.37 -6.21 7.73
N ASN A 382 -16.87 -6.72 8.85
CA ASN A 382 -17.02 -8.15 9.08
C ASN A 382 -17.99 -8.80 8.08
N VAL A 383 -19.14 -8.17 7.83
CA VAL A 383 -20.13 -8.69 6.85
C VAL A 383 -19.57 -8.67 5.43
N VAL A 384 -18.82 -7.62 5.04
CA VAL A 384 -18.19 -7.53 3.71
C VAL A 384 -17.14 -8.61 3.50
N THR A 385 -16.24 -8.83 4.47
CA THR A 385 -15.18 -9.84 4.32
C THR A 385 -15.74 -11.26 4.26
N GLU A 386 -16.80 -11.55 5.04
CA GLU A 386 -17.50 -12.84 5.01
C GLU A 386 -18.21 -13.07 3.65
N ALA A 387 -18.95 -12.07 3.16
CA ALA A 387 -19.61 -12.14 1.86
C ALA A 387 -18.63 -12.31 0.70
N ALA A 388 -17.42 -11.78 0.84
CA ALA A 388 -16.31 -11.97 -0.11
C ALA A 388 -15.47 -13.23 0.17
N HIS A 389 -15.95 -14.16 1.00
CA HIS A 389 -15.30 -15.43 1.33
C HIS A 389 -13.88 -15.29 1.91
N ASN A 390 -13.54 -14.14 2.49
CA ASN A 390 -12.20 -13.81 3.02
C ASN A 390 -11.08 -13.85 1.93
N GLU A 391 -11.43 -13.72 0.66
CA GLU A 391 -10.50 -13.83 -0.48
C GLU A 391 -10.33 -12.52 -1.27
N ALA A 392 -11.13 -11.49 -0.98
CA ALA A 392 -11.04 -10.22 -1.66
C ALA A 392 -9.74 -9.47 -1.37
N VAL A 393 -9.43 -8.51 -2.22
CA VAL A 393 -8.44 -7.47 -1.95
C VAL A 393 -9.13 -6.36 -1.16
N LEU A 394 -8.57 -6.03 -0.01
CA LEU A 394 -8.92 -4.83 0.72
C LEU A 394 -8.14 -3.65 0.15
N VAL A 395 -8.84 -2.66 -0.34
CA VAL A 395 -8.29 -1.32 -0.56
C VAL A 395 -8.94 -0.41 0.47
N ASN A 396 -8.18 0.42 1.15
CA ASN A 396 -8.78 1.40 2.06
C ASN A 396 -8.17 2.80 1.88
N ASP A 397 -9.01 3.79 2.07
CA ASP A 397 -8.62 5.18 2.22
C ASP A 397 -8.13 5.44 3.65
N VAL A 398 -7.65 6.63 3.92
CA VAL A 398 -7.03 6.98 5.20
C VAL A 398 -8.05 7.55 6.20
N GLY A 399 -7.92 7.12 7.46
CA GLY A 399 -8.77 7.56 8.57
C GLY A 399 -9.29 6.39 9.39
N GLN A 400 -10.41 6.59 10.09
CA GLN A 400 -11.03 5.54 10.91
C GLN A 400 -11.40 4.31 10.06
N ASN A 401 -11.87 4.51 8.83
CA ASN A 401 -12.15 3.44 7.88
C ASN A 401 -10.93 2.52 7.64
N GLN A 402 -9.72 3.10 7.54
CA GLN A 402 -8.47 2.35 7.37
C GLN A 402 -8.17 1.46 8.56
N MET A 403 -8.30 2.00 9.77
CA MET A 403 -7.95 1.30 10.99
C MET A 403 -8.90 0.13 11.24
N ILE A 404 -10.19 0.37 11.13
CA ILE A 404 -11.24 -0.64 11.37
C ILE A 404 -11.25 -1.70 10.28
N SER A 405 -11.20 -1.31 9.00
CA SER A 405 -11.16 -2.30 7.91
C SER A 405 -9.90 -3.15 7.97
N SER A 406 -8.73 -2.58 8.25
CA SER A 406 -7.49 -3.34 8.42
C SER A 406 -7.52 -4.32 9.59
N ARG A 407 -8.27 -3.98 10.65
CA ARG A 407 -8.40 -4.81 11.85
C ARG A 407 -9.34 -5.99 11.66
N TYR A 408 -10.49 -5.80 11.02
CA TYR A 408 -11.54 -6.80 10.94
C TYR A 408 -11.61 -7.55 9.61
N PHE A 409 -11.03 -7.02 8.54
CA PHE A 409 -10.95 -7.73 7.27
C PHE A 409 -10.04 -8.96 7.37
N LYS A 410 -10.43 -10.07 6.76
CA LYS A 410 -9.67 -11.33 6.79
C LYS A 410 -8.91 -11.53 5.48
N PHE A 411 -7.68 -12.02 5.61
CA PHE A 411 -6.78 -12.26 4.50
C PHE A 411 -6.42 -13.74 4.45
N THR A 412 -6.84 -14.44 3.40
CA THR A 412 -6.48 -15.84 3.14
C THR A 412 -5.51 -15.95 1.96
N LYS A 413 -5.39 -14.88 1.17
CA LYS A 413 -4.50 -14.79 0.01
C LYS A 413 -3.45 -13.69 0.22
N LYS A 414 -2.29 -13.89 -0.38
CA LYS A 414 -1.21 -12.89 -0.44
C LYS A 414 -1.59 -11.69 -1.32
N LEU A 415 -0.87 -10.58 -1.19
CA LEU A 415 -1.07 -9.35 -1.98
C LEU A 415 -2.54 -8.89 -1.94
N SER A 416 -3.13 -8.86 -0.74
CA SER A 416 -4.55 -8.59 -0.52
C SER A 416 -4.82 -7.29 0.23
N ILE A 417 -3.79 -6.50 0.55
CA ILE A 417 -3.92 -5.19 1.21
C ILE A 417 -3.31 -4.08 0.36
N VAL A 418 -4.09 -3.04 0.08
CA VAL A 418 -3.68 -1.84 -0.64
C VAL A 418 -4.10 -0.62 0.19
N THR A 419 -3.12 0.09 0.72
CA THR A 419 -3.36 1.21 1.64
C THR A 419 -2.20 2.20 1.62
N SER A 420 -2.44 3.48 1.87
CA SER A 420 -1.41 4.47 2.14
C SER A 420 -1.00 4.35 3.62
N GLY A 421 -0.04 3.47 3.91
CA GLY A 421 0.31 3.10 5.28
C GLY A 421 1.27 4.05 5.96
N GLY A 422 2.27 4.54 5.24
CA GLY A 422 3.33 5.38 5.79
C GLY A 422 3.12 6.88 5.56
N PHE A 423 2.60 7.27 4.41
CA PHE A 423 2.35 8.67 4.07
C PHE A 423 0.97 9.15 4.54
N GLY A 424 -0.01 8.25 4.54
CA GLY A 424 -1.34 8.55 5.06
C GLY A 424 -2.15 9.48 4.16
N THR A 425 -2.13 9.23 2.86
CA THR A 425 -2.77 10.08 1.85
C THR A 425 -4.28 9.84 1.80
N MET A 426 -5.08 10.77 2.31
CA MET A 426 -6.53 10.77 2.04
C MET A 426 -6.80 10.96 0.55
N GLY A 427 -7.80 10.26 0.02
CA GLY A 427 -8.11 10.21 -1.41
C GLY A 427 -7.31 9.14 -2.19
N PHE A 428 -6.47 8.36 -1.51
CA PHE A 428 -5.71 7.25 -2.10
C PHE A 428 -6.65 6.10 -2.56
N GLY A 429 -7.67 5.79 -1.77
CA GLY A 429 -8.44 4.55 -1.88
C GLY A 429 -9.09 4.33 -3.25
N LEU A 430 -9.86 5.32 -3.75
CA LEU A 430 -10.62 5.15 -5.00
C LEU A 430 -9.73 4.90 -6.23
N PRO A 431 -8.71 5.75 -6.52
CA PRO A 431 -7.83 5.49 -7.65
C PRO A 431 -6.98 4.22 -7.46
N ALA A 432 -6.52 3.91 -6.26
CA ALA A 432 -5.79 2.67 -5.99
C ALA A 432 -6.66 1.42 -6.23
N ALA A 433 -7.95 1.49 -5.87
CA ALA A 433 -8.90 0.41 -6.17
C ALA A 433 -9.11 0.22 -7.67
N ILE A 434 -9.17 1.31 -8.45
CA ILE A 434 -9.20 1.23 -9.92
C ILE A 434 -7.97 0.48 -10.42
N GLY A 435 -6.77 0.88 -9.98
CA GLY A 435 -5.53 0.22 -10.34
C GLY A 435 -5.50 -1.27 -9.97
N ALA A 436 -6.01 -1.61 -8.79
CA ALA A 436 -6.09 -2.98 -8.31
C ALA A 436 -6.99 -3.87 -9.18
N THR A 437 -8.06 -3.33 -9.80
CA THR A 437 -8.90 -4.14 -10.71
C THR A 437 -8.16 -4.58 -11.97
N PHE A 438 -7.19 -3.80 -12.45
CA PHE A 438 -6.33 -4.16 -13.58
C PHE A 438 -5.16 -5.06 -13.17
N GLY A 439 -4.66 -4.91 -11.95
CA GLY A 439 -3.56 -5.75 -11.43
C GLY A 439 -4.00 -7.15 -10.96
N ALA A 440 -5.28 -7.30 -10.59
CA ALA A 440 -5.87 -8.56 -10.12
C ALA A 440 -7.30 -8.74 -10.68
N PRO A 441 -7.46 -8.92 -12.01
CA PRO A 441 -8.78 -8.92 -12.67
C PRO A 441 -9.71 -10.05 -12.22
N ASP A 442 -9.15 -11.14 -11.70
CA ASP A 442 -9.91 -12.31 -11.23
C ASP A 442 -10.29 -12.23 -9.74
N ARG A 443 -10.00 -11.09 -9.08
CA ARG A 443 -10.26 -10.91 -7.66
C ARG A 443 -11.32 -9.83 -7.40
N THR A 444 -12.14 -10.05 -6.39
CA THR A 444 -13.03 -9.00 -5.86
C THR A 444 -12.20 -7.90 -5.20
N ILE A 445 -12.40 -6.66 -5.60
CA ILE A 445 -11.75 -5.48 -5.01
C ILE A 445 -12.77 -4.74 -4.15
N CYS A 446 -12.60 -4.80 -2.83
CA CYS A 446 -13.42 -4.09 -1.85
C CYS A 446 -12.67 -2.83 -1.39
N CYS A 447 -13.25 -1.66 -1.64
CA CYS A 447 -12.65 -0.39 -1.27
C CYS A 447 -13.46 0.34 -0.21
N PHE A 448 -12.85 0.57 0.96
CA PHE A 448 -13.46 1.27 2.09
C PHE A 448 -13.02 2.72 2.14
N PHE A 449 -13.97 3.61 2.34
CA PHE A 449 -13.74 5.05 2.46
C PHE A 449 -14.47 5.62 3.67
N GLY A 450 -13.93 6.70 4.26
CA GLY A 450 -14.74 7.69 4.94
C GLY A 450 -15.28 8.71 3.93
N ASP A 451 -16.32 9.42 4.30
CA ASP A 451 -16.96 10.44 3.47
C ASP A 451 -15.99 11.56 3.03
N GLY A 452 -15.04 11.95 3.89
CA GLY A 452 -14.01 12.91 3.53
C GLY A 452 -13.04 12.42 2.48
N GLY A 453 -12.48 11.20 2.66
CA GLY A 453 -11.55 10.62 1.72
C GLY A 453 -12.15 10.32 0.36
N PHE A 454 -13.40 9.84 0.33
CA PHE A 454 -14.12 9.57 -0.92
C PHE A 454 -14.27 10.83 -1.78
N GLN A 455 -14.55 11.99 -1.18
CA GLN A 455 -14.72 13.22 -1.92
C GLN A 455 -13.44 13.79 -2.51
N MET A 456 -12.26 13.44 -1.98
CA MET A 456 -10.96 13.97 -2.46
C MET A 456 -10.60 13.53 -3.88
N ASN A 457 -11.07 12.37 -4.32
CA ASN A 457 -10.85 11.86 -5.69
C ASN A 457 -12.16 11.37 -6.32
N ILE A 458 -13.29 11.96 -5.94
CA ILE A 458 -14.64 11.57 -6.41
C ILE A 458 -14.79 11.62 -7.94
N GLN A 459 -14.02 12.48 -8.63
CA GLN A 459 -14.00 12.58 -10.09
C GLN A 459 -13.59 11.27 -10.77
N GLU A 460 -12.88 10.38 -10.07
CA GLU A 460 -12.48 9.07 -10.61
C GLU A 460 -13.66 8.10 -10.75
N LEU A 461 -14.85 8.44 -10.28
CA LEU A 461 -16.09 7.77 -10.69
C LEU A 461 -16.30 7.84 -12.21
N GLY A 462 -15.78 8.90 -12.86
CA GLY A 462 -15.73 8.99 -14.33
C GLY A 462 -14.82 7.95 -14.95
N THR A 463 -13.70 7.63 -14.33
CA THR A 463 -12.80 6.54 -14.76
C THR A 463 -13.46 5.18 -14.55
N ILE A 464 -14.12 4.96 -13.41
CA ILE A 464 -14.90 3.74 -13.15
C ILE A 464 -16.00 3.56 -14.18
N MET A 465 -16.76 4.62 -14.49
CA MET A 465 -17.84 4.59 -15.48
C MET A 465 -17.30 4.21 -16.87
N GLU A 466 -16.22 4.82 -17.31
CA GLU A 466 -15.64 4.58 -18.65
C GLU A 466 -15.07 3.18 -18.76
N GLN A 467 -14.35 2.72 -17.76
CA GLN A 467 -13.69 1.41 -17.76
C GLN A 467 -14.58 0.27 -17.25
N GLN A 468 -15.76 0.57 -16.70
CA GLN A 468 -16.62 -0.40 -15.99
C GLN A 468 -15.83 -1.19 -14.92
N ALA A 469 -14.87 -0.51 -14.27
CA ALA A 469 -13.97 -1.11 -13.30
C ALA A 469 -14.76 -1.71 -12.11
N PRO A 470 -14.65 -3.01 -11.82
CA PRO A 470 -15.54 -3.72 -10.89
C PRO A 470 -15.20 -3.48 -9.41
N VAL A 471 -15.01 -2.23 -9.02
CA VAL A 471 -14.73 -1.83 -7.65
C VAL A 471 -16.00 -1.92 -6.81
N LYS A 472 -15.94 -2.63 -5.66
CA LYS A 472 -16.96 -2.62 -4.62
C LYS A 472 -16.62 -1.50 -3.66
N MET A 473 -17.31 -0.37 -3.80
CA MET A 473 -17.10 0.85 -3.03
C MET A 473 -17.97 0.84 -1.78
N ILE A 474 -17.36 0.78 -0.60
CA ILE A 474 -18.03 0.78 0.70
C ILE A 474 -17.75 2.13 1.37
N LEU A 475 -18.75 3.00 1.37
CA LEU A 475 -18.68 4.34 1.93
C LEU A 475 -19.22 4.34 3.36
N LEU A 476 -18.31 4.47 4.32
CA LEU A 476 -18.62 4.58 5.75
C LEU A 476 -18.88 6.06 6.07
N ASN A 477 -20.16 6.46 5.98
CA ASN A 477 -20.57 7.84 6.12
C ASN A 477 -20.96 8.16 7.57
N ASN A 478 -20.11 8.93 8.25
CA ASN A 478 -20.34 9.41 9.62
C ASN A 478 -20.46 10.95 9.73
N ASN A 479 -20.50 11.66 8.63
CA ASN A 479 -20.53 13.13 8.57
C ASN A 479 -19.35 13.84 9.26
N TYR A 480 -18.23 13.14 9.45
CA TYR A 480 -17.05 13.68 10.13
C TYR A 480 -15.74 13.25 9.47
N LEU A 481 -14.72 14.08 9.58
CA LEU A 481 -13.33 13.66 9.52
C LEU A 481 -13.04 12.90 10.83
N GLY A 482 -13.53 11.66 10.92
CA GLY A 482 -13.74 10.94 12.18
C GLY A 482 -12.46 10.77 13.01
N ASN A 483 -11.32 10.48 12.36
CA ASN A 483 -10.05 10.36 13.07
C ASN A 483 -9.58 11.70 13.67
N VAL A 484 -9.75 12.80 12.95
CA VAL A 484 -9.39 14.14 13.46
C VAL A 484 -10.36 14.55 14.58
N ARG A 485 -11.66 14.27 14.42
CA ARG A 485 -12.66 14.48 15.47
C ARG A 485 -12.28 13.75 16.76
N GLN A 486 -11.92 12.46 16.68
CA GLN A 486 -11.51 11.68 17.85
C GLN A 486 -10.29 12.28 18.55
N TRP A 487 -9.29 12.77 17.79
CA TRP A 487 -8.15 13.49 18.36
C TRP A 487 -8.53 14.82 19.01
N GLN A 488 -9.47 15.56 18.43
CA GLN A 488 -9.96 16.81 19.03
C GLN A 488 -10.70 16.55 20.34
N ASP A 489 -11.45 15.46 20.42
CA ASP A 489 -12.12 15.08 21.66
C ASP A 489 -11.10 14.67 22.74
N LEU A 490 -10.09 13.88 22.39
CA LEU A 490 -9.09 13.38 23.33
C LEU A 490 -8.08 14.45 23.80
N MET A 491 -7.65 15.35 22.92
CA MET A 491 -6.50 16.23 23.15
C MET A 491 -6.89 17.71 23.32
N PHE A 492 -8.09 18.09 22.91
CA PHE A 492 -8.52 19.48 22.83
C PHE A 492 -9.90 19.72 23.46
N GLU A 493 -10.27 18.92 24.48
CA GLU A 493 -11.51 19.11 25.26
C GLU A 493 -12.77 19.16 24.40
N GLY A 494 -12.81 18.39 23.33
CA GLY A 494 -13.95 18.33 22.41
C GLY A 494 -14.16 19.58 21.55
N ARG A 495 -13.16 20.44 21.41
CA ARG A 495 -13.22 21.59 20.48
C ARG A 495 -13.08 21.10 19.04
N ARG A 496 -14.18 20.63 18.45
CA ARG A 496 -14.28 20.04 17.11
C ARG A 496 -14.24 21.13 16.04
N SER A 497 -13.05 21.55 15.64
CA SER A 497 -12.83 22.60 14.66
C SER A 497 -12.75 22.02 13.24
N PHE A 498 -13.73 22.39 12.38
CA PHE A 498 -13.80 22.03 10.96
C PHE A 498 -13.72 20.52 10.66
N THR A 499 -14.27 19.67 11.52
CA THR A 499 -14.29 18.22 11.32
C THR A 499 -15.66 17.66 10.95
N HIS A 500 -16.74 18.39 11.22
CA HIS A 500 -18.08 18.05 10.74
C HIS A 500 -18.20 18.39 9.25
N MET A 501 -18.77 17.47 8.47
CA MET A 501 -18.95 17.59 7.03
C MET A 501 -20.44 17.60 6.68
N LEU A 502 -20.82 18.49 5.77
CA LEU A 502 -22.09 18.42 5.08
C LEU A 502 -21.88 17.68 3.77
N ASN A 503 -22.36 16.45 3.71
CA ASN A 503 -22.15 15.57 2.57
C ASN A 503 -23.17 15.79 1.44
N PRO A 504 -22.78 15.55 0.18
CA PRO A 504 -23.71 15.54 -0.95
C PRO A 504 -24.62 14.30 -0.88
N ARG A 505 -25.67 14.28 -1.70
CA ARG A 505 -26.48 13.08 -1.90
C ARG A 505 -25.75 12.08 -2.79
N TYR A 506 -25.12 11.07 -2.19
CA TYR A 506 -24.30 10.08 -2.90
C TYR A 506 -25.12 9.23 -3.89
N GLU A 507 -26.42 9.01 -3.62
CA GLU A 507 -27.33 8.37 -4.57
C GLU A 507 -27.39 9.12 -5.90
N GLU A 508 -27.52 10.44 -5.88
CA GLU A 508 -27.60 11.26 -7.08
C GLU A 508 -26.24 11.29 -7.82
N ILE A 509 -25.14 11.26 -7.08
CA ILE A 509 -23.80 11.16 -7.66
C ILE A 509 -23.63 9.81 -8.36
N ALA A 510 -23.92 8.70 -7.69
CA ALA A 510 -23.83 7.36 -8.27
C ALA A 510 -24.68 7.24 -9.53
N LYS A 511 -25.92 7.76 -9.48
CA LYS A 511 -26.82 7.81 -10.62
C LYS A 511 -26.28 8.61 -11.80
N ALA A 512 -25.63 9.76 -11.53
CA ALA A 512 -25.03 10.60 -12.56
C ALA A 512 -23.90 9.89 -13.32
N TYR A 513 -23.17 8.99 -12.65
CA TYR A 513 -22.13 8.15 -13.25
C TYR A 513 -22.63 6.75 -13.70
N GLY A 514 -23.94 6.49 -13.58
CA GLY A 514 -24.50 5.18 -13.95
C GLY A 514 -24.01 4.01 -13.10
N ILE A 515 -23.62 4.28 -11.86
CA ILE A 515 -23.11 3.28 -10.91
C ILE A 515 -24.27 2.77 -10.04
N PRO A 516 -24.51 1.45 -9.96
CA PRO A 516 -25.49 0.89 -9.03
C PRO A 516 -25.19 1.32 -7.57
N TYR A 517 -26.26 1.66 -6.84
CA TYR A 517 -26.18 2.23 -5.50
C TYR A 517 -27.19 1.59 -4.55
N ASP A 518 -26.78 1.41 -3.31
CA ASP A 518 -27.66 1.15 -2.16
C ASP A 518 -27.17 1.97 -0.95
N VAL A 519 -28.08 2.25 -0.03
CA VAL A 519 -27.76 2.81 1.28
C VAL A 519 -28.21 1.86 2.40
N VAL A 520 -27.34 1.60 3.38
CA VAL A 520 -27.67 0.85 4.60
C VAL A 520 -27.85 1.84 5.73
N ILE A 521 -29.07 1.94 6.23
CA ILE A 521 -29.42 2.73 7.42
C ILE A 521 -29.77 1.79 8.58
N ASP A 522 -30.47 0.71 8.28
CA ASP A 522 -30.95 -0.27 9.24
C ASP A 522 -30.08 -1.53 9.20
N ARG A 523 -29.56 -1.98 10.34
CA ARG A 523 -28.69 -3.15 10.47
C ARG A 523 -29.28 -4.41 9.84
N LYS A 524 -30.60 -4.61 9.92
CA LYS A 524 -31.27 -5.77 9.32
C LYS A 524 -31.06 -5.91 7.81
N ASP A 525 -30.79 -4.80 7.11
CA ASP A 525 -30.61 -4.76 5.67
C ASP A 525 -29.14 -4.96 5.25
N LEU A 526 -28.20 -4.84 6.19
CA LEU A 526 -26.75 -4.83 5.91
C LEU A 526 -26.33 -6.06 5.11
N LYS A 527 -26.60 -7.25 5.63
CA LYS A 527 -26.17 -8.51 5.00
C LYS A 527 -26.70 -8.64 3.57
N ALA A 528 -28.00 -8.42 3.37
CA ALA A 528 -28.62 -8.60 2.05
C ALA A 528 -28.09 -7.59 1.00
N LYS A 529 -27.80 -6.34 1.41
CA LYS A 529 -27.26 -5.31 0.52
C LYS A 529 -25.78 -5.56 0.22
N VAL A 530 -25.00 -6.02 1.18
CA VAL A 530 -23.61 -6.42 0.97
C VAL A 530 -23.52 -7.61 0.02
N GLU A 531 -24.33 -8.66 0.22
CA GLU A 531 -24.37 -9.82 -0.68
C GLU A 531 -24.76 -9.42 -2.11
N ARG A 532 -25.73 -8.51 -2.27
CA ARG A 532 -26.10 -7.94 -3.56
C ARG A 532 -24.94 -7.21 -4.21
N MET A 533 -24.25 -6.34 -3.46
CA MET A 533 -23.05 -5.63 -3.95
C MET A 533 -21.98 -6.61 -4.44
N ILE A 534 -21.65 -7.61 -3.65
CA ILE A 534 -20.61 -8.59 -4.00
C ILE A 534 -21.01 -9.41 -5.22
N ALA A 535 -22.26 -9.83 -5.33
CA ALA A 535 -22.78 -10.61 -6.46
C ALA A 535 -22.93 -9.80 -7.76
N THR A 536 -23.01 -8.48 -7.69
CA THR A 536 -23.17 -7.62 -8.87
C THR A 536 -21.90 -7.62 -9.70
N LYS A 537 -22.03 -7.85 -11.01
CA LYS A 537 -20.93 -7.64 -11.96
C LYS A 537 -20.70 -6.13 -12.14
N GLY A 538 -19.43 -5.71 -12.28
CA GLY A 538 -19.08 -4.31 -12.44
C GLY A 538 -19.03 -3.50 -11.12
N PRO A 539 -18.97 -2.16 -11.21
CA PRO A 539 -18.85 -1.28 -10.04
C PRO A 539 -20.13 -1.27 -9.21
N TYR A 540 -19.99 -0.92 -7.93
CA TYR A 540 -21.12 -0.75 -7.02
C TYR A 540 -20.74 0.20 -5.89
N LEU A 541 -21.62 1.12 -5.54
CA LEU A 541 -21.46 2.00 -4.38
C LEU A 541 -22.47 1.63 -3.29
N LEU A 542 -21.97 1.17 -2.15
CA LEU A 542 -22.75 0.90 -0.95
C LEU A 542 -22.44 1.96 0.10
N GLU A 543 -23.38 2.86 0.36
CA GLU A 543 -23.29 3.81 1.46
C GLU A 543 -23.79 3.15 2.75
N CYS A 544 -23.03 3.25 3.82
CA CYS A 544 -23.41 2.81 5.16
C CYS A 544 -23.47 4.03 6.08
N ALA A 545 -24.67 4.38 6.55
CA ALA A 545 -24.90 5.43 7.54
C ALA A 545 -24.46 4.89 8.91
N ILE A 546 -23.24 5.17 9.29
CA ILE A 546 -22.62 4.66 10.53
C ILE A 546 -22.73 5.69 11.66
N LYS A 547 -22.42 5.25 12.88
CA LYS A 547 -22.38 6.11 14.06
C LYS A 547 -21.45 7.30 13.85
N GLU A 548 -21.93 8.52 14.09
CA GLU A 548 -21.18 9.76 13.84
C GLU A 548 -19.97 9.94 14.75
N ASP A 549 -20.10 9.54 16.02
CA ASP A 549 -19.08 9.70 17.07
C ASP A 549 -18.42 8.38 17.48
N GLU A 550 -18.34 7.42 16.56
CA GLU A 550 -17.63 6.18 16.79
C GLU A 550 -16.15 6.44 17.02
N ASP A 551 -15.62 5.90 18.13
CA ASP A 551 -14.21 5.94 18.45
C ASP A 551 -13.52 4.63 18.12
N ILE A 552 -12.29 4.72 17.67
CA ILE A 552 -11.48 3.55 17.36
C ILE A 552 -10.71 3.12 18.60
N VAL A 553 -11.00 1.92 19.06
CA VAL A 553 -10.29 1.19 20.10
C VAL A 553 -10.01 -0.25 19.63
N PRO A 554 -8.97 -0.92 20.15
CA PRO A 554 -7.96 -0.45 21.08
C PRO A 554 -7.07 0.63 20.48
N MET A 555 -6.52 1.47 21.36
CA MET A 555 -5.65 2.55 20.91
C MET A 555 -4.52 2.83 21.91
N THR A 556 -3.29 2.97 21.41
CA THR A 556 -2.18 3.51 22.19
C THR A 556 -2.13 5.02 21.98
N LEU A 557 -2.29 5.79 23.06
CA LEU A 557 -2.25 7.26 22.99
C LEU A 557 -0.83 7.77 22.71
N PRO A 558 -0.67 8.96 22.11
CA PRO A 558 0.65 9.58 21.93
C PRO A 558 1.41 9.73 23.23
N GLY A 559 2.72 9.46 23.17
CA GLY A 559 3.58 9.51 24.35
C GLY A 559 3.46 8.32 25.30
N LYS A 560 2.61 7.34 24.97
CA LYS A 560 2.45 6.09 25.70
C LYS A 560 3.25 4.96 25.08
N SER A 561 3.61 3.97 25.90
CA SER A 561 4.18 2.71 25.46
C SER A 561 3.08 1.83 24.84
N VAL A 562 3.45 0.88 23.99
CA VAL A 562 2.48 0.02 23.31
C VAL A 562 1.66 -0.87 24.26
N ASP A 563 2.20 -1.19 25.43
CA ASP A 563 1.51 -1.92 26.50
C ASP A 563 0.60 -1.04 27.38
N GLU A 564 0.65 0.29 27.19
CA GLU A 564 -0.31 1.23 27.77
C GLU A 564 -1.55 1.44 26.85
N MET A 565 -1.84 0.46 25.97
CA MET A 565 -2.96 0.47 25.05
C MET A 565 -4.30 0.45 25.80
N GLN A 566 -5.23 1.31 25.39
CA GLN A 566 -6.56 1.45 25.98
C GLN A 566 -7.60 0.67 25.19
N LEU A 567 -8.42 -0.11 25.89
CA LEU A 567 -9.57 -0.82 25.34
C LEU A 567 -10.87 0.00 25.43
N GLU A 568 -10.86 1.06 26.20
CA GLU A 568 -11.94 2.03 26.35
C GLU A 568 -11.31 3.43 26.50
N LEU A 569 -11.90 4.44 25.87
CA LEU A 569 -11.45 5.83 25.98
C LEU A 569 -12.25 6.57 27.05
N HIS A 570 -11.57 7.39 27.84
CA HIS A 570 -12.16 8.26 28.84
C HIS A 570 -11.82 9.71 28.49
N TYR A 571 -12.83 10.55 28.33
CA TYR A 571 -12.74 11.96 27.96
C TYR A 571 -12.73 12.87 29.19
#